data_0acd51a41d6515f3a0f358c8dfec797c
#
_entry.id   0acd51a41d6515f3a0f358c8dfec797c
#
_cell.length_a   1.000
_cell.length_b   1.000
_cell.length_c   1.000
_cell.angle_alpha   90.00
_cell.angle_beta   90.00
_cell.angle_gamma   90.00
#
_symmetry.space_group_name_H-M   'P 1'
#
loop_
_entity.id
_entity.type
_entity.pdbx_description
1 polymer ?
#
loop_
_entity_poly.entity_id
_entity_poly.type
_entity_poly.pdbx_seq_one_letter_code
_entity_poly.pdbx_strand_id
1 'polypeptide(L)'
;MSEALADRWRAARAPFAGLHLDNAACSRQSIAAMDAAARHALHESEVGGYVAAEAAAPVLDAGRAAFAALCGFPDASEIEVLFTTGSLNALDLLLGGWPAEHRMLACLPGEYGPNLAVMSAHGFTVRTLPIRDDGRLALDDAAYQLNEDPPDLVHLTPVASHSGVVQPLGMVAQLCRELGLPLVVDAAQALGQVDCAVGPDVTYSSSRKWIAGPRGVGALAVRPELLERLTPRLPAPEWAQPLTVRQQLEFGEANIAARVGFSVALGEHLAYGPEAVRARLAELGAASRAALVDVPGWRVVEAGEEPSAITTLAPVDGVDPLAVREWLLVERRIVTTYAGVQRAPLEMTAPVLRISPHLDTTAQDLETFAEALIAATTAVAG
;
A
#
# COMPACT_ATOMS: atom_id res chain seq x y z
N MET A 1 0.62 26.70 -1.16
CA MET A 1 1.16 25.50 -1.87
C MET A 1 0.25 24.28 -1.70
N SER A 2 -0.20 24.00 -0.51
CA SER A 2 -1.12 22.85 -0.20
C SER A 2 -2.47 22.97 -0.91
N GLU A 3 -3.10 24.14 -0.97
CA GLU A 3 -4.40 24.38 -1.64
C GLU A 3 -4.31 24.19 -3.15
N ALA A 4 -3.26 24.72 -3.80
CA ALA A 4 -3.03 24.52 -5.24
C ALA A 4 -2.82 23.03 -5.60
N LEU A 5 -2.22 22.22 -4.72
CA LEU A 5 -2.08 20.78 -4.89
C LEU A 5 -3.43 20.08 -4.78
N ALA A 6 -4.26 20.44 -3.79
CA ALA A 6 -5.61 19.92 -3.63
C ALA A 6 -6.51 20.21 -4.84
N ASP A 7 -6.44 21.44 -5.37
CA ASP A 7 -7.20 21.84 -6.55
C ASP A 7 -6.77 21.09 -7.81
N ARG A 8 -5.47 20.92 -8.03
CA ARG A 8 -4.95 20.10 -9.13
C ARG A 8 -5.42 18.64 -9.02
N TRP A 9 -5.38 18.07 -7.83
CA TRP A 9 -5.85 16.71 -7.58
C TRP A 9 -7.35 16.57 -7.86
N ARG A 10 -8.15 17.52 -7.38
CA ARG A 10 -9.61 17.55 -7.59
C ARG A 10 -9.96 17.70 -9.06
N ALA A 11 -9.34 18.66 -9.77
CA ALA A 11 -9.58 18.92 -11.18
C ALA A 11 -9.22 17.74 -12.10
N ALA A 12 -8.29 16.90 -11.71
CA ALA A 12 -7.87 15.70 -12.46
C ALA A 12 -8.86 14.52 -12.32
N ARG A 13 -9.92 14.62 -11.51
CA ARG A 13 -10.82 13.49 -11.17
C ARG A 13 -12.28 13.84 -11.39
N ALA A 14 -13.07 12.81 -11.73
CA ALA A 14 -14.52 13.00 -11.80
C ALA A 14 -15.08 13.38 -10.42
N PRO A 15 -16.12 14.24 -10.35
CA PRO A 15 -16.79 14.58 -9.10
C PRO A 15 -17.30 13.31 -8.39
N PHE A 16 -17.18 13.28 -7.07
CA PHE A 16 -17.74 12.22 -6.26
C PHE A 16 -19.05 12.67 -5.60
N ALA A 17 -20.10 11.86 -5.73
CA ALA A 17 -21.42 12.18 -5.15
C ALA A 17 -21.51 11.73 -3.69
N GLY A 18 -20.78 12.39 -2.82
CA GLY A 18 -20.69 12.07 -1.38
C GLY A 18 -19.31 12.45 -0.83
N LEU A 19 -18.91 11.81 0.25
CA LEU A 19 -17.60 12.01 0.88
C LEU A 19 -16.77 10.72 0.82
N HIS A 20 -15.63 10.76 0.15
CA HIS A 20 -14.75 9.62 -0.02
C HIS A 20 -13.57 9.67 0.96
N LEU A 21 -13.65 8.88 2.04
CA LEU A 21 -12.63 8.76 3.09
C LEU A 21 -12.04 7.33 3.16
N ASP A 22 -11.95 6.63 2.02
CA ASP A 22 -11.45 5.25 1.95
C ASP A 22 -10.29 5.07 0.96
N ASN A 23 -9.39 6.06 0.90
CA ASN A 23 -8.27 6.03 -0.04
C ASN A 23 -7.23 4.96 0.30
N ALA A 24 -7.08 4.60 1.57
CA ALA A 24 -6.26 3.47 2.01
C ALA A 24 -6.78 2.10 1.54
N ALA A 25 -8.03 1.99 1.08
CA ALA A 25 -8.54 0.82 0.37
C ALA A 25 -8.53 1.02 -1.14
N CYS A 26 -9.13 2.11 -1.65
CA CYS A 26 -9.17 2.39 -3.08
C CYS A 26 -9.37 3.88 -3.34
N SER A 27 -8.34 4.57 -3.77
CA SER A 27 -8.42 5.97 -4.19
C SER A 27 -9.13 6.14 -5.52
N ARG A 28 -9.57 7.37 -5.79
CA ARG A 28 -10.21 7.75 -7.04
C ARG A 28 -9.15 7.98 -8.10
N GLN A 29 -9.22 7.23 -9.19
CA GLN A 29 -8.30 7.37 -10.32
C GLN A 29 -8.48 8.73 -11.00
N SER A 30 -7.41 9.24 -11.60
CA SER A 30 -7.48 10.40 -12.49
C SER A 30 -8.16 10.04 -13.81
N ILE A 31 -8.77 11.04 -14.45
CA ILE A 31 -9.33 10.92 -15.80
C ILE A 31 -8.21 10.48 -16.76
N ALA A 32 -7.01 11.06 -16.64
CA ALA A 32 -5.87 10.72 -17.50
C ALA A 32 -5.46 9.24 -17.40
N ALA A 33 -5.41 8.67 -16.17
CA ALA A 33 -5.09 7.25 -15.99
C ALA A 33 -6.18 6.33 -16.57
N MET A 34 -7.46 6.67 -16.35
CA MET A 34 -8.60 5.92 -16.92
C MET A 34 -8.61 5.99 -18.45
N ASP A 35 -8.42 7.17 -19.03
CA ASP A 35 -8.39 7.38 -20.48
C ASP A 35 -7.19 6.67 -21.13
N ALA A 36 -6.03 6.65 -20.48
CA ALA A 36 -4.88 5.94 -21.01
C ALA A 36 -5.14 4.42 -21.06
N ALA A 37 -5.72 3.86 -20.01
CA ALA A 37 -6.12 2.45 -20.01
C ALA A 37 -7.18 2.14 -21.07
N ALA A 38 -8.19 2.99 -21.22
CA ALA A 38 -9.26 2.83 -22.22
C ALA A 38 -8.70 2.93 -23.66
N ARG A 39 -7.82 3.90 -23.94
CA ARG A 39 -7.17 4.04 -25.25
C ARG A 39 -6.32 2.83 -25.61
N HIS A 40 -5.60 2.26 -24.62
CA HIS A 40 -4.83 1.04 -24.86
C HIS A 40 -5.75 -0.14 -25.22
N ALA A 41 -6.84 -0.34 -24.47
CA ALA A 41 -7.81 -1.40 -24.77
C ALA A 41 -8.47 -1.24 -26.17
N LEU A 42 -8.72 0.01 -26.58
CA LEU A 42 -9.18 0.29 -27.95
C LEU A 42 -8.10 -0.07 -28.98
N HIS A 43 -6.87 0.32 -28.73
CA HIS A 43 -5.75 0.02 -29.64
C HIS A 43 -5.52 -1.49 -29.80
N GLU A 44 -5.65 -2.28 -28.72
CA GLU A 44 -5.63 -3.75 -28.81
C GLU A 44 -6.68 -4.30 -29.79
N SER A 45 -7.88 -3.71 -29.80
CA SER A 45 -8.94 -4.13 -30.73
C SER A 45 -8.70 -3.72 -32.19
N GLU A 46 -7.89 -2.68 -32.43
CA GLU A 46 -7.58 -2.17 -33.75
C GLU A 46 -6.39 -2.89 -34.40
N VAL A 47 -5.35 -3.22 -33.64
CA VAL A 47 -4.07 -3.75 -34.18
C VAL A 47 -3.71 -5.15 -33.67
N GLY A 48 -4.45 -5.68 -32.70
CA GLY A 48 -4.14 -6.93 -32.01
C GLY A 48 -3.28 -6.75 -30.77
N GLY A 49 -3.53 -7.60 -29.76
CA GLY A 49 -3.00 -7.44 -28.42
C GLY A 49 -1.46 -7.40 -28.33
N TYR A 50 -0.75 -8.25 -29.06
CA TYR A 50 0.73 -8.26 -29.03
C TYR A 50 1.33 -6.98 -29.61
N VAL A 51 0.78 -6.47 -30.71
CA VAL A 51 1.25 -5.22 -31.34
C VAL A 51 0.99 -4.02 -30.42
N ALA A 52 -0.18 -3.97 -29.81
CA ALA A 52 -0.54 -2.93 -28.85
C ALA A 52 0.35 -2.99 -27.59
N ALA A 53 0.68 -4.20 -27.09
CA ALA A 53 1.57 -4.38 -25.96
C ALA A 53 3.00 -3.89 -26.24
N GLU A 54 3.54 -4.18 -27.43
CA GLU A 54 4.83 -3.63 -27.87
C GLU A 54 4.81 -2.10 -27.93
N ALA A 55 3.73 -1.51 -28.49
CA ALA A 55 3.55 -0.06 -28.55
C ALA A 55 3.44 0.59 -27.14
N ALA A 56 2.99 -0.13 -26.14
CA ALA A 56 2.90 0.34 -24.76
C ALA A 56 4.25 0.32 -23.99
N ALA A 57 5.27 -0.36 -24.49
CA ALA A 57 6.55 -0.55 -23.80
C ALA A 57 7.14 0.76 -23.23
N PRO A 58 7.19 1.91 -23.96
CA PRO A 58 7.75 3.14 -23.41
C PRO A 58 6.98 3.66 -22.18
N VAL A 59 5.65 3.53 -22.13
CA VAL A 59 4.81 3.94 -21.00
C VAL A 59 5.03 3.00 -19.82
N LEU A 60 5.14 1.71 -20.08
CA LEU A 60 5.38 0.70 -19.05
C LEU A 60 6.77 0.88 -18.44
N ASP A 61 7.79 1.15 -19.25
CA ASP A 61 9.16 1.39 -18.76
C ASP A 61 9.25 2.68 -17.95
N ALA A 62 8.56 3.75 -18.38
CA ALA A 62 8.43 4.97 -17.57
C ALA A 62 7.73 4.69 -16.22
N GLY A 63 6.72 3.83 -16.21
CA GLY A 63 6.04 3.38 -14.99
C GLY A 63 6.97 2.60 -14.05
N ARG A 64 7.79 1.69 -14.58
CA ARG A 64 8.81 0.97 -13.79
C ARG A 64 9.82 1.92 -13.17
N ALA A 65 10.35 2.86 -13.96
CA ALA A 65 11.28 3.87 -13.47
C ALA A 65 10.66 4.77 -12.39
N ALA A 66 9.40 5.17 -12.57
CA ALA A 66 8.68 5.97 -11.57
C ALA A 66 8.47 5.19 -10.25
N PHE A 67 8.14 3.89 -10.32
CA PHE A 67 8.02 3.04 -9.13
C PHE A 67 9.37 2.88 -8.44
N ALA A 68 10.46 2.61 -9.18
CA ALA A 68 11.81 2.51 -8.65
C ALA A 68 12.22 3.80 -7.90
N ALA A 69 11.98 4.97 -8.51
CA ALA A 69 12.30 6.25 -7.90
C ALA A 69 11.56 6.48 -6.56
N LEU A 70 10.28 6.09 -6.47
CA LEU A 70 9.49 6.17 -5.23
C LEU A 70 9.99 5.20 -4.14
N CYS A 71 10.68 4.13 -4.52
CA CYS A 71 11.31 3.17 -3.61
C CYS A 71 12.75 3.57 -3.20
N GLY A 72 13.27 4.69 -3.72
CA GLY A 72 14.61 5.19 -3.40
C GLY A 72 15.70 4.78 -4.38
N PHE A 73 15.31 4.38 -5.59
CA PHE A 73 16.24 4.02 -6.67
C PHE A 73 16.05 4.98 -7.85
N PRO A 74 16.73 6.14 -7.83
CA PRO A 74 16.66 7.11 -8.93
C PRO A 74 17.33 6.59 -10.20
N ASP A 75 18.32 5.70 -10.07
CA ASP A 75 18.87 4.93 -11.18
C ASP A 75 18.15 3.59 -11.28
N ALA A 76 17.36 3.42 -12.34
CA ALA A 76 16.59 2.21 -12.59
C ALA A 76 17.46 0.96 -12.85
N SER A 77 18.78 1.11 -13.02
CA SER A 77 19.72 -0.03 -13.14
C SER A 77 20.02 -0.71 -11.80
N GLU A 78 19.71 -0.05 -10.67
CA GLU A 78 19.94 -0.59 -9.33
C GLU A 78 18.84 -1.53 -8.84
N ILE A 79 17.71 -1.59 -9.55
CA ILE A 79 16.55 -2.36 -9.17
C ILE A 79 15.77 -2.86 -10.38
N GLU A 80 15.35 -4.09 -10.36
CA GLU A 80 14.42 -4.64 -11.37
C GLU A 80 12.98 -4.51 -10.90
N VAL A 81 12.14 -3.87 -11.73
CA VAL A 81 10.72 -3.68 -11.44
C VAL A 81 9.89 -4.52 -12.38
N LEU A 82 8.98 -5.31 -11.82
CA LEU A 82 8.00 -6.11 -12.55
C LEU A 82 6.58 -5.74 -12.12
N PHE A 83 5.64 -5.76 -13.08
CA PHE A 83 4.23 -5.58 -12.78
C PHE A 83 3.62 -6.88 -12.29
N THR A 84 2.72 -6.75 -11.31
CA THR A 84 1.97 -7.86 -10.71
C THR A 84 0.47 -7.56 -10.78
N THR A 85 -0.37 -8.50 -10.35
CA THR A 85 -1.82 -8.25 -10.24
C THR A 85 -2.21 -7.52 -8.94
N GLY A 86 -1.23 -7.22 -8.10
CA GLY A 86 -1.38 -6.51 -6.82
C GLY A 86 -0.35 -6.95 -5.80
N SER A 87 -0.34 -6.33 -4.62
CA SER A 87 0.64 -6.60 -3.56
C SER A 87 0.68 -8.06 -3.12
N LEU A 88 -0.48 -8.72 -3.01
CA LEU A 88 -0.52 -10.13 -2.58
C LEU A 88 0.12 -11.06 -3.60
N ASN A 89 -0.10 -10.83 -4.90
CA ASN A 89 0.57 -11.57 -5.97
C ASN A 89 2.08 -11.28 -6.00
N ALA A 90 2.49 -10.03 -5.72
CA ALA A 90 3.90 -9.69 -5.61
C ALA A 90 4.59 -10.52 -4.51
N LEU A 91 3.98 -10.62 -3.34
CA LEU A 91 4.48 -11.46 -2.24
C LEU A 91 4.47 -12.95 -2.60
N ASP A 92 3.42 -13.45 -3.26
CA ASP A 92 3.32 -14.85 -3.72
C ASP A 92 4.44 -15.21 -4.71
N LEU A 93 4.73 -14.34 -5.69
CA LEU A 93 5.83 -14.53 -6.63
C LEU A 93 7.19 -14.53 -5.93
N LEU A 94 7.40 -13.59 -5.02
CA LEU A 94 8.64 -13.47 -4.25
C LEU A 94 8.90 -14.72 -3.40
N LEU A 95 7.96 -15.06 -2.53
CA LEU A 95 8.12 -16.16 -1.59
C LEU A 95 8.06 -17.53 -2.27
N GLY A 96 7.30 -17.64 -3.37
CA GLY A 96 7.26 -18.84 -4.19
C GLY A 96 8.57 -19.16 -4.90
N GLY A 97 9.36 -18.10 -5.23
CA GLY A 97 10.68 -18.22 -5.82
C GLY A 97 11.84 -18.21 -4.80
N TRP A 98 11.57 -17.96 -3.52
CA TRP A 98 12.62 -17.81 -2.49
C TRP A 98 13.44 -19.10 -2.32
N PRO A 99 14.78 -19.00 -2.15
CA PRO A 99 15.63 -20.17 -1.93
C PRO A 99 15.12 -21.06 -0.78
N ALA A 100 15.17 -22.39 -0.97
CA ALA A 100 14.38 -23.34 -0.20
C ALA A 100 14.97 -23.83 1.12
N GLU A 101 16.22 -23.51 1.46
CA GLU A 101 16.96 -24.20 2.53
C GLU A 101 16.47 -23.86 3.93
N HIS A 102 16.04 -22.65 4.16
CA HIS A 102 15.41 -22.20 5.41
C HIS A 102 14.24 -21.29 5.08
N ARG A 103 13.17 -21.34 5.84
CA ARG A 103 11.97 -20.52 5.60
C ARG A 103 11.49 -19.91 6.90
N MET A 104 12.36 -19.08 7.47
CA MET A 104 12.04 -18.24 8.62
C MET A 104 11.94 -16.77 8.18
N LEU A 105 10.89 -16.12 8.56
CA LEU A 105 10.64 -14.71 8.27
C LEU A 105 10.28 -13.99 9.57
N ALA A 106 10.80 -12.78 9.76
CA ALA A 106 10.42 -11.90 10.86
C ALA A 106 9.52 -10.77 10.36
N CYS A 107 8.42 -10.49 11.05
CA CYS A 107 7.52 -9.39 10.75
C CYS A 107 6.93 -8.76 12.03
N LEU A 108 6.20 -7.64 11.88
CA LEU A 108 5.47 -7.03 12.99
C LEU A 108 4.17 -7.80 13.30
N PRO A 109 3.64 -7.73 14.55
CA PRO A 109 2.33 -8.30 14.88
C PRO A 109 1.18 -7.73 14.03
N GLY A 110 1.28 -6.45 13.62
CA GLY A 110 0.31 -5.78 12.74
C GLY A 110 0.32 -6.23 11.28
N GLU A 111 0.98 -7.34 10.97
CA GLU A 111 1.06 -7.89 9.61
C GLU A 111 -0.32 -8.21 9.03
N TYR A 112 -0.46 -7.94 7.73
CA TYR A 112 -1.73 -8.14 7.02
C TYR A 112 -2.08 -9.62 6.93
N GLY A 113 -3.27 -9.99 7.40
CA GLY A 113 -3.71 -11.39 7.48
C GLY A 113 -3.56 -12.19 6.18
N PRO A 114 -3.94 -11.67 5.00
CA PRO A 114 -3.66 -12.36 3.74
C PRO A 114 -2.18 -12.55 3.42
N ASN A 115 -1.28 -11.65 3.86
CA ASN A 115 0.16 -11.86 3.72
C ASN A 115 0.64 -13.05 4.56
N LEU A 116 0.14 -13.16 5.81
CA LEU A 116 0.42 -14.32 6.67
C LEU A 116 -0.03 -15.63 6.03
N ALA A 117 -1.18 -15.62 5.33
CA ALA A 117 -1.65 -16.78 4.60
C ALA A 117 -0.71 -17.15 3.44
N VAL A 118 -0.19 -16.18 2.69
CA VAL A 118 0.82 -16.42 1.63
C VAL A 118 2.12 -16.95 2.23
N MET A 119 2.61 -16.33 3.32
CA MET A 119 3.82 -16.79 4.02
C MET A 119 3.68 -18.25 4.45
N SER A 120 2.55 -18.59 5.07
CA SER A 120 2.24 -19.97 5.47
C SER A 120 2.12 -20.94 4.28
N ALA A 121 1.47 -20.52 3.19
CA ALA A 121 1.32 -21.34 1.97
C ALA A 121 2.66 -21.69 1.32
N HIS A 122 3.66 -20.80 1.47
CA HIS A 122 5.03 -21.06 1.02
C HIS A 122 5.92 -21.72 2.08
N GLY A 123 5.35 -22.16 3.21
CA GLY A 123 6.07 -22.91 4.25
C GLY A 123 6.97 -22.06 5.12
N PHE A 124 6.77 -20.73 5.17
CA PHE A 124 7.53 -19.87 6.07
C PHE A 124 7.01 -19.97 7.51
N THR A 125 7.94 -20.14 8.45
CA THR A 125 7.69 -19.90 9.87
C THR A 125 7.78 -18.41 10.12
N VAL A 126 6.71 -17.84 10.67
CA VAL A 126 6.63 -16.41 10.98
C VAL A 126 7.00 -16.16 12.43
N ARG A 127 7.96 -15.28 12.67
CA ARG A 127 8.33 -14.77 13.98
C ARG A 127 7.94 -13.30 14.08
N THR A 128 7.25 -12.92 15.16
CA THR A 128 6.90 -11.53 15.40
C THR A 128 8.05 -10.80 16.08
N LEU A 129 8.32 -9.58 15.60
CA LEU A 129 9.23 -8.64 16.22
C LEU A 129 8.53 -7.88 17.36
N PRO A 130 9.26 -7.50 18.42
CA PRO A 130 8.70 -6.78 19.56
C PRO A 130 8.22 -5.38 19.16
N ILE A 131 7.10 -4.95 19.74
CA ILE A 131 6.56 -3.60 19.60
C ILE A 131 6.44 -2.92 20.96
N ARG A 132 6.47 -1.58 20.96
CA ARG A 132 6.22 -0.74 22.12
C ARG A 132 4.72 -0.50 22.30
N ASP A 133 4.34 0.11 23.42
CA ASP A 133 2.95 0.45 23.72
C ASP A 133 2.30 1.41 22.69
N ASP A 134 3.13 2.19 21.97
CA ASP A 134 2.68 3.07 20.89
C ASP A 134 2.50 2.35 19.54
N GLY A 135 2.65 1.03 19.50
CA GLY A 135 2.52 0.18 18.31
C GLY A 135 3.74 0.20 17.37
N ARG A 136 4.80 0.92 17.72
CA ARG A 136 6.03 0.94 16.91
C ARG A 136 6.99 -0.17 17.31
N LEU A 137 7.82 -0.58 16.36
CA LEU A 137 8.91 -1.53 16.61
C LEU A 137 9.77 -1.08 17.79
N ALA A 138 9.99 -1.96 18.75
CA ALA A 138 11.01 -1.82 19.81
C ALA A 138 12.38 -2.15 19.20
N LEU A 139 13.05 -1.12 18.65
CA LEU A 139 14.20 -1.30 17.77
C LEU A 139 15.37 -2.04 18.43
N ASP A 140 15.70 -1.71 19.69
CA ASP A 140 16.82 -2.32 20.41
C ASP A 140 16.55 -3.81 20.69
N ASP A 141 15.32 -4.15 21.10
CA ASP A 141 14.91 -5.53 21.34
C ASP A 141 14.86 -6.32 20.04
N ALA A 142 14.38 -5.69 18.95
CA ALA A 142 14.37 -6.29 17.63
C ALA A 142 15.78 -6.54 17.09
N ALA A 143 16.70 -5.58 17.29
CA ALA A 143 18.10 -5.73 16.90
C ALA A 143 18.77 -6.90 17.64
N TYR A 144 18.54 -7.01 18.95
CA TYR A 144 19.02 -8.14 19.73
C TYR A 144 18.46 -9.47 19.19
N GLN A 145 17.14 -9.55 18.99
CA GLN A 145 16.48 -10.78 18.51
C GLN A 145 16.97 -11.19 17.09
N LEU A 146 17.12 -10.22 16.18
CA LEU A 146 17.57 -10.47 14.81
C LEU A 146 19.05 -10.90 14.74
N ASN A 147 19.88 -10.42 15.67
CA ASN A 147 21.29 -10.80 15.75
C ASN A 147 21.49 -12.20 16.35
N GLU A 148 20.74 -12.53 17.43
CA GLU A 148 20.87 -13.84 18.11
C GLU A 148 20.33 -15.01 17.29
N ASP A 149 19.25 -14.77 16.53
CA ASP A 149 18.60 -15.79 15.72
C ASP A 149 18.12 -15.17 14.38
N PRO A 150 19.03 -15.02 13.39
CA PRO A 150 18.74 -14.32 12.15
C PRO A 150 17.71 -15.08 11.30
N PRO A 151 16.65 -14.41 10.81
CA PRO A 151 15.71 -14.99 9.83
C PRO A 151 16.30 -14.95 8.42
N ASP A 152 15.68 -15.66 7.48
CA ASP A 152 16.04 -15.58 6.06
C ASP A 152 15.71 -14.22 5.44
N LEU A 153 14.70 -13.53 5.98
CA LEU A 153 14.32 -12.17 5.61
C LEU A 153 13.55 -11.47 6.73
N VAL A 154 13.59 -10.15 6.71
CA VAL A 154 12.71 -9.27 7.50
C VAL A 154 11.64 -8.73 6.56
N HIS A 155 10.37 -8.98 6.89
CA HIS A 155 9.22 -8.43 6.17
C HIS A 155 8.63 -7.28 6.98
N LEU A 156 8.68 -6.07 6.44
CA LEU A 156 8.19 -4.88 7.11
C LEU A 156 7.03 -4.24 6.35
N THR A 157 5.93 -4.01 7.07
CA THR A 157 4.81 -3.19 6.63
C THR A 157 4.91 -1.82 7.31
N PRO A 158 5.43 -0.76 6.65
CA PRO A 158 5.70 0.53 7.29
C PRO A 158 4.47 1.22 7.84
N VAL A 159 3.31 0.97 7.23
CA VAL A 159 2.00 1.41 7.71
C VAL A 159 1.05 0.22 7.60
N ALA A 160 0.51 -0.21 8.71
CA ALA A 160 -0.39 -1.36 8.75
C ALA A 160 -1.75 -1.07 8.09
N SER A 161 -2.45 -2.13 7.69
CA SER A 161 -3.75 -1.97 6.99
C SER A 161 -4.90 -1.59 7.92
N HIS A 162 -4.73 -1.73 9.23
CA HIS A 162 -5.73 -1.46 10.27
C HIS A 162 -5.40 -0.22 11.11
N SER A 163 -4.17 0.27 11.04
CA SER A 163 -3.68 1.40 11.85
C SER A 163 -2.85 2.37 11.00
N GLY A 164 -2.91 3.65 11.35
CA GLY A 164 -2.11 4.71 10.74
C GLY A 164 -0.72 4.90 11.36
N VAL A 165 -0.34 4.09 12.33
CA VAL A 165 0.99 4.16 12.97
C VAL A 165 2.08 3.88 11.94
N VAL A 166 3.06 4.80 11.83
CA VAL A 166 4.18 4.69 10.89
C VAL A 166 5.40 4.08 11.61
N GLN A 167 5.91 3.01 11.06
CA GLN A 167 7.09 2.32 11.57
C GLN A 167 8.38 3.04 11.19
N PRO A 168 9.47 2.89 11.95
CA PRO A 168 10.75 3.56 11.71
C PRO A 168 11.52 2.89 10.55
N LEU A 169 10.96 2.92 9.34
CA LEU A 169 11.45 2.20 8.16
C LEU A 169 12.95 2.45 7.88
N GLY A 170 13.41 3.71 7.97
CA GLY A 170 14.82 4.05 7.73
C GLY A 170 15.78 3.37 8.72
N MET A 171 15.38 3.30 10.00
CA MET A 171 16.18 2.64 11.05
C MET A 171 16.20 1.12 10.85
N VAL A 172 15.06 0.52 10.47
CA VAL A 172 14.99 -0.92 10.15
C VAL A 172 15.83 -1.25 8.92
N ALA A 173 15.79 -0.42 7.89
CA ALA A 173 16.60 -0.62 6.69
C ALA A 173 18.10 -0.54 7.02
N GLN A 174 18.51 0.37 7.90
CA GLN A 174 19.89 0.44 8.38
C GLN A 174 20.26 -0.82 9.18
N LEU A 175 19.43 -1.24 10.11
CA LEU A 175 19.64 -2.43 10.93
C LEU A 175 19.79 -3.69 10.07
N CYS A 176 18.90 -3.88 9.09
CA CYS A 176 18.96 -5.03 8.19
C CYS A 176 20.26 -5.05 7.37
N ARG A 177 20.71 -3.88 6.86
CA ARG A 177 22.00 -3.78 6.16
C ARG A 177 23.20 -4.13 7.06
N GLU A 178 23.21 -3.66 8.32
CA GLU A 178 24.27 -3.94 9.29
C GLU A 178 24.35 -5.42 9.64
N LEU A 179 23.19 -6.09 9.70
CA LEU A 179 23.11 -7.53 9.98
C LEU A 179 23.19 -8.43 8.72
N GLY A 180 23.23 -7.84 7.54
CA GLY A 180 23.22 -8.60 6.27
C GLY A 180 21.93 -9.36 6.00
N LEU A 181 20.80 -8.89 6.55
CA LEU A 181 19.48 -9.50 6.39
C LEU A 181 18.71 -8.86 5.23
N PRO A 182 18.14 -9.63 4.31
CA PRO A 182 17.27 -9.09 3.28
C PRO A 182 16.04 -8.40 3.87
N LEU A 183 15.78 -7.16 3.44
CA LEU A 183 14.60 -6.38 3.83
C LEU A 183 13.57 -6.38 2.72
N VAL A 184 12.38 -6.92 3.00
CA VAL A 184 11.19 -6.90 2.14
C VAL A 184 10.19 -5.91 2.71
N VAL A 185 9.81 -4.89 1.91
CA VAL A 185 8.87 -3.83 2.33
C VAL A 185 7.53 -4.01 1.63
N ASP A 186 6.47 -4.29 2.40
CA ASP A 186 5.09 -4.12 1.94
C ASP A 186 4.72 -2.63 1.99
N ALA A 187 4.92 -1.94 0.88
CA ALA A 187 4.60 -0.53 0.76
C ALA A 187 3.15 -0.26 0.34
N ALA A 188 2.25 -1.26 0.40
CA ALA A 188 0.88 -1.12 -0.08
C ALA A 188 0.10 0.00 0.64
N GLN A 189 0.39 0.28 1.91
CA GLN A 189 -0.18 1.43 2.62
C GLN A 189 0.80 2.62 2.71
N ALA A 190 2.07 2.40 2.43
CA ALA A 190 3.10 3.42 2.62
C ALA A 190 3.38 4.22 1.34
N LEU A 191 3.50 3.55 0.17
CA LEU A 191 3.88 4.17 -1.09
C LEU A 191 2.92 5.30 -1.48
N GLY A 192 3.45 6.50 -1.58
CA GLY A 192 2.70 7.70 -1.94
C GLY A 192 2.23 8.53 -0.74
N GLN A 193 2.19 7.98 0.50
CA GLN A 193 1.82 8.77 1.68
C GLN A 193 2.94 8.96 2.72
N VAL A 194 3.87 8.00 2.80
CA VAL A 194 5.06 8.13 3.65
C VAL A 194 6.32 7.89 2.83
N ASP A 195 7.47 8.22 3.38
CA ASP A 195 8.72 8.04 2.67
C ASP A 195 9.12 6.56 2.66
N CYS A 196 9.24 5.98 1.46
CA CYS A 196 9.71 4.62 1.24
C CYS A 196 11.09 4.56 0.59
N ALA A 197 11.75 5.73 0.39
CA ALA A 197 13.01 5.85 -0.33
C ALA A 197 14.22 5.48 0.57
N VAL A 198 14.22 4.26 1.10
CA VAL A 198 15.28 3.74 1.99
C VAL A 198 16.18 2.69 1.32
N GLY A 199 15.92 2.38 0.04
CA GLY A 199 16.69 1.41 -0.74
C GLY A 199 16.68 -0.01 -0.18
N PRO A 200 15.51 -0.63 0.08
CA PRO A 200 15.42 -2.01 0.57
C PRO A 200 15.81 -3.02 -0.52
N ASP A 201 15.92 -4.30 -0.16
CA ASP A 201 16.20 -5.35 -1.15
C ASP A 201 14.98 -5.66 -2.01
N VAL A 202 13.79 -5.54 -1.42
CA VAL A 202 12.52 -5.72 -2.11
C VAL A 202 11.51 -4.69 -1.62
N THR A 203 10.75 -4.11 -2.56
CA THR A 203 9.54 -3.32 -2.26
C THR A 203 8.41 -3.75 -3.17
N TYR A 204 7.21 -3.90 -2.63
CA TYR A 204 6.03 -4.14 -3.43
C TYR A 204 4.83 -3.30 -2.99
N SER A 205 3.92 -3.04 -3.93
CA SER A 205 2.72 -2.27 -3.65
C SER A 205 1.57 -2.60 -4.61
N SER A 206 0.36 -2.22 -4.21
CA SER A 206 -0.82 -2.15 -5.08
C SER A 206 -0.97 -0.76 -5.68
N SER A 207 -1.45 -0.66 -6.90
CA SER A 207 -1.68 0.62 -7.60
C SER A 207 -2.79 1.48 -7.00
N ARG A 208 -3.89 0.84 -6.55
CA ARG A 208 -5.20 1.45 -6.28
C ARG A 208 -5.32 2.29 -5.02
N LYS A 209 -4.31 2.28 -4.15
CA LYS A 209 -4.33 3.01 -2.88
C LYS A 209 -3.82 4.44 -3.09
N TRP A 210 -2.79 4.87 -2.41
CA TRP A 210 -2.28 6.25 -2.40
C TRP A 210 -1.74 6.75 -3.75
N ILE A 211 -1.35 5.84 -4.65
CA ILE A 211 -0.99 6.20 -6.04
C ILE A 211 -2.24 6.43 -6.91
N ALA A 212 -3.42 6.00 -6.46
CA ALA A 212 -4.69 6.17 -7.17
C ALA A 212 -4.71 5.58 -8.60
N GLY A 213 -4.03 4.48 -8.82
CA GLY A 213 -4.07 3.72 -10.08
C GLY A 213 -5.21 2.70 -10.14
N PRO A 214 -5.34 1.95 -11.24
CA PRO A 214 -6.41 0.96 -11.43
C PRO A 214 -6.28 -0.23 -10.48
N ARG A 215 -7.40 -0.93 -10.25
CA ARG A 215 -7.40 -2.21 -9.54
C ARG A 215 -6.85 -3.33 -10.42
N GLY A 216 -6.36 -4.41 -9.79
CA GLY A 216 -5.87 -5.58 -10.50
C GLY A 216 -4.47 -5.40 -11.09
N VAL A 217 -3.74 -4.41 -10.62
CA VAL A 217 -2.32 -4.22 -10.94
C VAL A 217 -1.56 -3.73 -9.70
N GLY A 218 -0.29 -4.07 -9.64
CA GLY A 218 0.68 -3.64 -8.65
C GLY A 218 2.08 -3.73 -9.22
N ALA A 219 3.09 -3.54 -8.39
CA ALA A 219 4.48 -3.71 -8.79
C ALA A 219 5.29 -4.34 -7.65
N LEU A 220 6.35 -5.04 -8.06
CA LEU A 220 7.38 -5.63 -7.24
C LEU A 220 8.73 -5.14 -7.75
N ALA A 221 9.50 -4.48 -6.91
CA ALA A 221 10.87 -4.06 -7.16
C ALA A 221 11.81 -4.97 -6.37
N VAL A 222 12.82 -5.52 -7.01
CA VAL A 222 13.78 -6.46 -6.43
C VAL A 222 15.19 -6.08 -6.87
N ARG A 223 16.16 -6.06 -5.94
CA ARG A 223 17.56 -5.87 -6.30
C ARG A 223 18.04 -7.00 -7.20
N PRO A 224 18.87 -6.72 -8.23
CA PRO A 224 19.32 -7.72 -9.19
C PRO A 224 19.95 -8.96 -8.54
N GLU A 225 20.79 -8.76 -7.52
CA GLU A 225 21.49 -9.85 -6.82
C GLU A 225 20.53 -10.80 -6.09
N LEU A 226 19.42 -10.28 -5.58
CA LEU A 226 18.38 -11.09 -4.97
C LEU A 226 17.50 -11.74 -6.03
N LEU A 227 17.16 -11.01 -7.10
CA LEU A 227 16.34 -11.51 -8.19
C LEU A 227 16.98 -12.75 -8.85
N GLU A 228 18.30 -12.75 -9.07
CA GLU A 228 19.05 -13.89 -9.64
C GLU A 228 18.99 -15.14 -8.74
N ARG A 229 18.75 -14.99 -7.46
CA ARG A 229 18.60 -16.09 -6.50
C ARG A 229 17.19 -16.68 -6.47
N LEU A 230 16.20 -15.97 -7.02
CA LEU A 230 14.82 -16.44 -7.09
C LEU A 230 14.67 -17.52 -8.17
N THR A 231 13.94 -18.56 -7.87
CA THR A 231 13.58 -19.59 -8.85
C THR A 231 12.09 -19.44 -9.20
N PRO A 232 11.75 -18.99 -10.42
CA PRO A 232 10.35 -18.91 -10.84
C PRO A 232 9.65 -20.26 -10.73
N ARG A 233 8.45 -20.29 -10.15
CA ARG A 233 7.67 -21.52 -9.95
C ARG A 233 7.20 -22.17 -11.26
N LEU A 234 6.93 -21.34 -12.26
CA LEU A 234 6.53 -21.78 -13.59
C LEU A 234 7.75 -21.70 -14.52
N PRO A 235 8.10 -22.79 -15.21
CA PRO A 235 9.17 -22.75 -16.20
C PRO A 235 8.76 -21.87 -17.38
N ALA A 236 9.72 -21.15 -17.94
CA ALA A 236 9.50 -20.47 -19.21
C ALA A 236 9.22 -21.48 -20.33
N PRO A 237 8.25 -21.20 -21.21
CA PRO A 237 8.01 -22.06 -22.38
C PRO A 237 9.26 -22.14 -23.25
N GLU A 238 9.55 -23.30 -23.82
CA GLU A 238 10.74 -23.52 -24.66
C GLU A 238 10.83 -22.55 -25.85
N TRP A 239 9.66 -22.18 -26.42
CA TRP A 239 9.60 -21.23 -27.55
C TRP A 239 9.86 -19.78 -27.16
N ALA A 240 9.82 -19.42 -25.86
CA ALA A 240 10.06 -18.06 -25.37
C ALA A 240 11.46 -17.85 -24.82
N GLN A 241 12.35 -18.82 -24.92
CA GLN A 241 13.68 -18.74 -24.33
C GLN A 241 14.72 -18.07 -25.25
N PRO A 242 15.78 -17.43 -24.67
CA PRO A 242 16.01 -17.27 -23.22
C PRO A 242 15.24 -16.10 -22.62
N LEU A 243 14.64 -16.26 -21.44
CA LEU A 243 14.01 -15.20 -20.65
C LEU A 243 14.85 -14.91 -19.40
N THR A 244 14.95 -13.64 -19.03
CA THR A 244 15.51 -13.24 -17.71
C THR A 244 14.54 -13.70 -16.59
N VAL A 245 15.03 -13.78 -15.34
CA VAL A 245 14.19 -14.12 -14.18
C VAL A 245 13.00 -13.16 -14.07
N ARG A 246 13.23 -11.85 -14.27
CA ARG A 246 12.15 -10.85 -14.31
C ARG A 246 11.08 -11.19 -15.34
N GLN A 247 11.50 -11.47 -16.59
CA GLN A 247 10.57 -11.82 -17.66
C GLN A 247 9.79 -13.11 -17.37
N GLN A 248 10.44 -14.10 -16.72
CA GLN A 248 9.76 -15.33 -16.30
C GLN A 248 8.70 -15.07 -15.22
N LEU A 249 9.00 -14.20 -14.24
CA LEU A 249 8.06 -13.83 -13.19
C LEU A 249 6.88 -12.98 -13.70
N GLU A 250 7.08 -12.19 -14.76
CA GLU A 250 6.01 -11.44 -15.44
C GLU A 250 5.28 -12.24 -16.53
N PHE A 251 5.79 -13.43 -16.87
CA PHE A 251 5.28 -14.20 -17.99
C PHE A 251 3.84 -14.69 -17.74
N GLY A 252 2.98 -14.56 -18.77
CA GLY A 252 1.61 -15.00 -18.75
C GLY A 252 0.62 -13.88 -19.11
N GLU A 253 -0.66 -14.19 -18.97
CA GLU A 253 -1.73 -13.23 -19.24
C GLU A 253 -1.67 -12.04 -18.29
N ALA A 254 -1.76 -10.84 -18.85
CA ALA A 254 -1.70 -9.60 -18.09
C ALA A 254 -2.67 -8.56 -18.66
N ASN A 255 -3.28 -7.78 -17.77
CA ASN A 255 -4.06 -6.62 -18.14
C ASN A 255 -3.12 -5.44 -18.46
N ILE A 256 -2.68 -5.35 -19.74
CA ILE A 256 -1.75 -4.29 -20.17
C ILE A 256 -2.41 -2.90 -20.03
N ALA A 257 -3.69 -2.77 -20.32
CA ALA A 257 -4.42 -1.53 -20.11
C ALA A 257 -4.34 -1.02 -18.65
N ALA A 258 -4.49 -1.91 -17.67
CA ALA A 258 -4.33 -1.55 -16.27
C ALA A 258 -2.87 -1.18 -15.92
N ARG A 259 -1.87 -1.87 -16.51
CA ARG A 259 -0.45 -1.49 -16.34
C ARG A 259 -0.16 -0.10 -16.90
N VAL A 260 -0.73 0.24 -18.07
CA VAL A 260 -0.65 1.58 -18.67
C VAL A 260 -1.27 2.63 -17.76
N GLY A 261 -2.49 2.39 -17.26
CA GLY A 261 -3.16 3.29 -16.33
C GLY A 261 -2.37 3.48 -15.02
N PHE A 262 -1.74 2.42 -14.50
CA PHE A 262 -0.89 2.50 -13.31
C PHE A 262 0.39 3.31 -13.59
N SER A 263 1.03 3.12 -14.73
CA SER A 263 2.21 3.87 -15.16
C SER A 263 1.92 5.38 -15.24
N VAL A 264 0.75 5.75 -15.79
CA VAL A 264 0.29 7.15 -15.81
C VAL A 264 0.07 7.69 -14.41
N ALA A 265 -0.57 6.93 -13.51
CA ALA A 265 -0.81 7.35 -12.13
C ALA A 265 0.51 7.55 -11.34
N LEU A 266 1.53 6.71 -11.55
CA LEU A 266 2.87 6.89 -10.99
C LEU A 266 3.54 8.17 -11.50
N GLY A 267 3.45 8.43 -12.81
CA GLY A 267 3.94 9.67 -13.42
C GLY A 267 3.25 10.93 -12.87
N GLU A 268 1.93 10.88 -12.69
CA GLU A 268 1.17 11.95 -12.04
C GLU A 268 1.63 12.20 -10.60
N HIS A 269 1.84 11.13 -9.83
CA HIS A 269 2.31 11.25 -8.45
C HIS A 269 3.67 11.94 -8.36
N LEU A 270 4.62 11.57 -9.24
CA LEU A 270 5.91 12.25 -9.35
C LEU A 270 5.73 13.72 -9.76
N ALA A 271 4.83 14.03 -10.70
CA ALA A 271 4.57 15.39 -11.16
C ALA A 271 3.88 16.27 -10.11
N TYR A 272 3.16 15.70 -9.15
CA TYR A 272 2.65 16.41 -7.98
C TYR A 272 3.76 16.77 -6.98
N GLY A 273 4.89 16.07 -6.99
CA GLY A 273 5.99 16.20 -6.05
C GLY A 273 5.74 15.32 -4.81
N PRO A 274 6.39 14.15 -4.70
CA PRO A 274 6.14 13.18 -3.62
C PRO A 274 6.25 13.77 -2.21
N GLU A 275 7.20 14.66 -1.99
CA GLU A 275 7.37 15.34 -0.69
C GLU A 275 6.16 16.24 -0.34
N ALA A 276 5.69 17.04 -1.31
CA ALA A 276 4.52 17.88 -1.12
C ALA A 276 3.23 17.06 -0.90
N VAL A 277 3.10 15.93 -1.58
CA VAL A 277 2.00 14.98 -1.37
C VAL A 277 2.05 14.40 0.04
N ARG A 278 3.21 13.90 0.49
CA ARG A 278 3.39 13.37 1.85
C ARG A 278 3.08 14.40 2.92
N ALA A 279 3.62 15.62 2.78
CA ALA A 279 3.35 16.70 3.72
C ALA A 279 1.85 17.01 3.83
N ARG A 280 1.15 17.10 2.68
CA ARG A 280 -0.30 17.36 2.68
C ARG A 280 -1.10 16.20 3.29
N LEU A 281 -0.73 14.97 3.04
CA LEU A 281 -1.40 13.80 3.62
C LEU A 281 -1.18 13.72 5.14
N ALA A 282 0.01 14.06 5.64
CA ALA A 282 0.28 14.17 7.06
C ALA A 282 -0.55 15.25 7.74
N GLU A 283 -0.66 16.46 7.11
CA GLU A 283 -1.54 17.54 7.57
C GLU A 283 -3.01 17.07 7.69
N LEU A 284 -3.50 16.36 6.67
CA LEU A 284 -4.87 15.84 6.65
C LEU A 284 -5.10 14.77 7.72
N GLY A 285 -4.12 13.90 7.95
CA GLY A 285 -4.17 12.92 9.03
C GLY A 285 -4.26 13.60 10.40
N ALA A 286 -3.41 14.60 10.66
CA ALA A 286 -3.44 15.36 11.90
C ALA A 286 -4.78 16.09 12.09
N ALA A 287 -5.29 16.76 11.03
CA ALA A 287 -6.58 17.41 11.04
C ALA A 287 -7.74 16.45 11.31
N SER A 288 -7.69 15.25 10.70
CA SER A 288 -8.70 14.20 10.93
C SER A 288 -8.72 13.73 12.38
N ARG A 289 -7.56 13.48 12.97
CA ARG A 289 -7.45 13.06 14.37
C ARG A 289 -7.92 14.15 15.33
N ALA A 290 -7.57 15.41 15.06
CA ALA A 290 -8.02 16.53 15.84
C ALA A 290 -9.55 16.72 15.78
N ALA A 291 -10.16 16.55 14.62
CA ALA A 291 -11.61 16.66 14.45
C ALA A 291 -12.39 15.50 15.14
N LEU A 292 -11.72 14.37 15.42
CA LEU A 292 -12.38 13.15 15.89
C LEU A 292 -12.05 12.76 17.34
N VAL A 293 -11.10 13.44 17.98
CA VAL A 293 -10.61 13.07 19.33
C VAL A 293 -11.71 13.08 20.40
N ASP A 294 -12.69 13.97 20.28
CA ASP A 294 -13.79 14.15 21.25
C ASP A 294 -15.13 13.54 20.76
N VAL A 295 -15.13 12.74 19.69
CA VAL A 295 -16.37 12.13 19.19
C VAL A 295 -16.83 11.02 20.14
N PRO A 296 -18.03 11.12 20.73
CA PRO A 296 -18.54 10.13 21.68
C PRO A 296 -18.65 8.73 21.08
N GLY A 297 -18.31 7.71 21.84
CA GLY A 297 -18.33 6.31 21.40
C GLY A 297 -17.09 5.86 20.64
N TRP A 298 -16.10 6.75 20.43
CA TRP A 298 -14.90 6.45 19.68
C TRP A 298 -13.63 6.94 20.37
N ARG A 299 -12.54 6.22 20.16
CA ARG A 299 -11.20 6.61 20.58
C ARG A 299 -10.29 6.60 19.35
N VAL A 300 -9.66 7.72 19.07
CA VAL A 300 -8.59 7.80 18.05
C VAL A 300 -7.39 6.98 18.52
N VAL A 301 -6.88 6.11 17.66
CA VAL A 301 -5.78 5.17 18.00
C VAL A 301 -4.43 5.84 17.88
N GLU A 302 -4.19 6.54 16.79
CA GLU A 302 -2.90 7.16 16.48
C GLU A 302 -2.67 8.45 17.28
N ALA A 303 -1.41 8.75 17.55
CA ALA A 303 -1.02 10.06 18.07
C ALA A 303 -1.37 11.19 17.09
N GLY A 304 -1.66 12.39 17.60
CA GLY A 304 -2.07 13.54 16.79
C GLY A 304 -1.11 13.88 15.65
N GLU A 305 0.20 13.73 15.90
CA GLU A 305 1.29 14.09 14.97
C GLU A 305 1.76 12.93 14.06
N GLU A 306 1.03 11.82 14.04
CA GLU A 306 1.40 10.68 13.19
C GLU A 306 1.46 11.10 11.71
N PRO A 307 2.55 10.82 10.96
CA PRO A 307 2.74 11.34 9.60
C PRO A 307 1.96 10.57 8.52
N SER A 308 0.93 9.83 8.87
CA SER A 308 0.04 9.16 7.92
C SER A 308 -1.32 9.85 7.83
N ALA A 309 -1.97 9.73 6.68
CA ALA A 309 -3.34 10.20 6.48
C ALA A 309 -4.41 9.24 7.02
N ILE A 310 -4.02 8.09 7.54
CA ILE A 310 -4.95 7.13 8.14
C ILE A 310 -5.30 7.60 9.56
N THR A 311 -6.58 7.58 9.88
CA THR A 311 -7.11 7.72 11.24
C THR A 311 -7.96 6.52 11.57
N THR A 312 -7.63 5.85 12.67
CA THR A 312 -8.29 4.65 13.16
C THR A 312 -9.14 5.00 14.38
N LEU A 313 -10.39 4.59 14.35
CA LEU A 313 -11.37 4.81 15.39
C LEU A 313 -11.70 3.47 16.06
N ALA A 314 -11.20 3.28 17.28
CA ALA A 314 -11.55 2.15 18.12
C ALA A 314 -12.91 2.42 18.80
N PRO A 315 -13.86 1.47 18.73
CA PRO A 315 -15.16 1.67 19.37
C PRO A 315 -15.02 1.62 20.90
N VAL A 316 -15.84 2.43 21.59
CA VAL A 316 -16.03 2.40 23.04
C VAL A 316 -17.51 2.09 23.32
N ASP A 317 -17.80 1.61 24.51
CA ASP A 317 -19.17 1.41 25.02
C ASP A 317 -20.07 0.51 24.13
N GLY A 318 -19.48 -0.46 23.43
CA GLY A 318 -20.23 -1.45 22.65
C GLY A 318 -20.70 -0.96 21.27
N VAL A 319 -20.21 0.16 20.77
CA VAL A 319 -20.48 0.62 19.40
C VAL A 319 -20.04 -0.43 18.38
N ASP A 320 -20.89 -0.75 17.41
CA ASP A 320 -20.58 -1.66 16.30
C ASP A 320 -20.01 -0.88 15.10
N PRO A 321 -18.69 -0.99 14.80
CA PRO A 321 -18.08 -0.28 13.70
C PRO A 321 -18.63 -0.68 12.32
N LEU A 322 -19.11 -1.91 12.16
CA LEU A 322 -19.71 -2.36 10.89
C LEU A 322 -21.03 -1.69 10.64
N ALA A 323 -21.93 -1.71 11.63
CA ALA A 323 -23.24 -1.08 11.53
C ALA A 323 -23.11 0.45 11.32
N VAL A 324 -22.18 1.11 12.01
CA VAL A 324 -21.88 2.54 11.81
C VAL A 324 -21.37 2.80 10.38
N ARG A 325 -20.45 1.99 9.87
CA ARG A 325 -19.95 2.11 8.49
C ARG A 325 -21.07 1.96 7.46
N GLU A 326 -21.98 1.01 7.66
CA GLU A 326 -23.12 0.79 6.77
C GLU A 326 -24.09 1.96 6.80
N TRP A 327 -24.40 2.47 7.97
CA TRP A 327 -25.23 3.67 8.13
C TRP A 327 -24.63 4.90 7.42
N LEU A 328 -23.34 5.17 7.64
CA LEU A 328 -22.61 6.26 6.98
C LEU A 328 -22.70 6.18 5.45
N LEU A 329 -22.53 4.97 4.91
CA LEU A 329 -22.60 4.75 3.47
C LEU A 329 -24.02 4.99 2.91
N VAL A 330 -25.02 4.44 3.56
CA VAL A 330 -26.43 4.45 3.06
C VAL A 330 -27.06 5.82 3.27
N GLU A 331 -26.97 6.37 4.48
CA GLU A 331 -27.70 7.57 4.87
C GLU A 331 -26.97 8.87 4.50
N ARG A 332 -25.63 8.82 4.37
CA ARG A 332 -24.81 10.02 4.12
C ARG A 332 -23.93 9.94 2.88
N ARG A 333 -23.84 8.77 2.22
CA ARG A 333 -22.91 8.52 1.11
C ARG A 333 -21.47 8.81 1.50
N ILE A 334 -21.11 8.48 2.75
CA ILE A 334 -19.74 8.61 3.26
C ILE A 334 -19.08 7.24 3.19
N VAL A 335 -18.00 7.14 2.41
CA VAL A 335 -17.25 5.89 2.21
C VAL A 335 -16.09 5.82 3.20
N THR A 336 -16.13 4.80 4.07
CA THR A 336 -15.12 4.50 5.08
C THR A 336 -14.80 3.01 5.09
N THR A 337 -13.78 2.57 5.82
CA THR A 337 -13.43 1.15 5.96
C THR A 337 -13.79 0.61 7.35
N TYR A 338 -14.52 -0.50 7.39
CA TYR A 338 -14.50 -1.42 8.52
C TYR A 338 -13.26 -2.30 8.45
N ALA A 339 -12.51 -2.42 9.54
CA ALA A 339 -11.37 -3.32 9.66
C ALA A 339 -11.66 -4.35 10.77
N GLY A 340 -12.00 -5.57 10.36
CA GLY A 340 -12.18 -6.70 11.26
C GLY A 340 -10.84 -7.31 11.71
N VAL A 341 -10.85 -8.09 12.78
CA VAL A 341 -9.67 -8.68 13.42
C VAL A 341 -8.80 -9.51 12.48
N GLN A 342 -9.39 -10.13 11.45
CA GLN A 342 -8.66 -10.92 10.44
C GLN A 342 -7.72 -10.07 9.59
N ARG A 343 -7.83 -8.73 9.66
CA ARG A 343 -6.95 -7.82 8.92
C ARG A 343 -5.52 -7.82 9.46
N ALA A 344 -5.38 -7.96 10.80
CA ALA A 344 -4.08 -8.16 11.47
C ALA A 344 -4.27 -9.12 12.66
N PRO A 345 -4.39 -10.43 12.39
CA PRO A 345 -4.85 -11.41 13.36
C PRO A 345 -3.86 -11.67 14.52
N LEU A 346 -2.62 -11.21 14.40
CA LEU A 346 -1.61 -11.33 15.46
C LEU A 346 -1.62 -10.10 16.42
N GLU A 347 -2.37 -9.04 16.10
CA GLU A 347 -2.43 -7.80 16.88
C GLU A 347 -3.84 -7.38 17.25
N MET A 348 -4.77 -7.40 16.30
CA MET A 348 -6.12 -6.89 16.52
C MET A 348 -6.94 -7.81 17.42
N THR A 349 -7.50 -7.24 18.49
CA THR A 349 -8.44 -7.94 19.41
C THR A 349 -9.88 -7.52 19.21
N ALA A 350 -10.12 -6.40 18.54
CA ALA A 350 -11.45 -5.87 18.22
C ALA A 350 -11.47 -5.19 16.86
N PRO A 351 -12.62 -5.12 16.16
CA PRO A 351 -12.76 -4.39 14.92
C PRO A 351 -12.69 -2.87 15.14
N VAL A 352 -12.29 -2.14 14.10
CA VAL A 352 -12.19 -0.68 14.10
C VAL A 352 -12.86 -0.07 12.86
N LEU A 353 -13.21 1.20 12.94
CA LEU A 353 -13.56 2.03 11.80
C LEU A 353 -12.31 2.82 11.39
N ARG A 354 -12.01 2.88 10.10
CA ARG A 354 -10.85 3.59 9.57
C ARG A 354 -11.28 4.61 8.52
N ILE A 355 -10.76 5.82 8.61
CA ILE A 355 -10.84 6.81 7.54
C ILE A 355 -9.47 7.10 6.97
N SER A 356 -9.45 7.54 5.73
CA SER A 356 -8.25 7.88 4.99
C SER A 356 -8.58 8.94 3.94
N PRO A 357 -8.48 10.24 4.31
CA PRO A 357 -8.65 11.36 3.38
C PRO A 357 -7.56 11.35 2.30
N HIS A 358 -7.78 12.07 1.20
CA HIS A 358 -6.75 12.34 0.19
C HIS A 358 -6.61 13.85 -0.05
N LEU A 359 -5.73 14.24 -0.94
CA LEU A 359 -5.26 15.62 -1.14
C LEU A 359 -6.39 16.67 -1.25
N ASP A 360 -7.54 16.30 -1.80
CA ASP A 360 -8.70 17.20 -2.01
C ASP A 360 -9.69 17.25 -0.84
N THR A 361 -9.46 16.48 0.22
CA THR A 361 -10.29 16.55 1.43
C THR A 361 -10.10 17.89 2.13
N THR A 362 -11.20 18.53 2.52
CA THR A 362 -11.22 19.85 3.17
C THR A 362 -11.49 19.73 4.68
N ALA A 363 -11.26 20.79 5.43
CA ALA A 363 -11.66 20.86 6.85
C ALA A 363 -13.17 20.67 7.01
N GLN A 364 -13.98 21.27 6.12
CA GLN A 364 -15.43 21.12 6.12
C GLN A 364 -15.87 19.67 5.90
N ASP A 365 -15.14 18.91 5.07
CA ASP A 365 -15.42 17.47 4.87
C ASP A 365 -15.19 16.69 6.17
N LEU A 366 -14.16 17.02 6.93
CA LEU A 366 -13.84 16.38 8.20
C LEU A 366 -14.87 16.73 9.30
N GLU A 367 -15.32 17.97 9.36
CA GLU A 367 -16.41 18.41 10.25
C GLU A 367 -17.71 17.68 9.90
N THR A 368 -18.07 17.62 8.61
CA THR A 368 -19.23 16.88 8.10
C THR A 368 -19.16 15.40 8.47
N PHE A 369 -17.97 14.81 8.39
CA PHE A 369 -17.76 13.42 8.81
C PHE A 369 -17.93 13.26 10.32
N ALA A 370 -17.39 14.14 11.15
CA ALA A 370 -17.50 14.07 12.60
C ALA A 370 -18.98 14.13 13.04
N GLU A 371 -19.77 15.07 12.48
CA GLU A 371 -21.21 15.18 12.74
C GLU A 371 -21.96 13.92 12.30
N ALA A 372 -21.64 13.38 11.11
CA ALA A 372 -22.26 12.17 10.60
C ALA A 372 -21.91 10.94 11.46
N LEU A 373 -20.69 10.87 11.99
CA LEU A 373 -20.23 9.79 12.86
C LEU A 373 -21.01 9.79 14.20
N ILE A 374 -21.21 10.96 14.80
CA ILE A 374 -22.05 11.12 16.01
C ILE A 374 -23.50 10.66 15.74
N ALA A 375 -24.08 11.09 14.61
CA ALA A 375 -25.44 10.70 14.23
C ALA A 375 -25.54 9.18 13.98
N ALA A 376 -24.58 8.58 13.28
CA ALA A 376 -24.52 7.14 13.02
C ALA A 376 -24.39 6.35 14.32
N THR A 377 -23.51 6.76 15.23
CA THR A 377 -23.31 6.11 16.53
C THR A 377 -24.58 6.10 17.35
N THR A 378 -25.30 7.23 17.38
CA THR A 378 -26.58 7.34 18.08
C THR A 378 -27.66 6.46 17.45
N ALA A 379 -27.76 6.44 16.12
CA ALA A 379 -28.76 5.68 15.39
C ALA A 379 -28.56 4.16 15.48
N VAL A 380 -27.32 3.70 15.62
CA VAL A 380 -27.01 2.26 15.74
C VAL A 380 -27.12 1.75 17.16
N ALA A 381 -26.95 2.62 18.17
CA ALA A 381 -27.10 2.26 19.59
C ALA A 381 -28.57 2.13 20.06
N GLY A 382 -29.56 2.64 19.31
CA GLY A 382 -31.00 2.55 19.58
C GLY A 382 -31.66 1.46 18.77
#